data_de72c0340c61e43feeb9c3a03822edda
#
_entry.id   de72c0340c61e43feeb9c3a03822edda
#
_cell.length_a   1.000
_cell.length_b   1.000
_cell.length_c   1.000
_cell.angle_alpha   90.00
_cell.angle_beta   90.00
_cell.angle_gamma   90.00
#
_symmetry.space_group_name_H-M   'P 1'
#
loop_
_entity.id
_entity.type
_entity.pdbx_description
1 polymer ?
#
loop_
_entity_poly.entity_id
_entity_poly.type
_entity_poly.pdbx_seq_one_letter_code
_entity_poly.pdbx_strand_id
1 'polypeptide(L)'
;LSLTISWVNRILFLKLLEAQLIKYHKGDSSYSFMNLNKITDYDELNKLFFQVLAKRPQDRKDVINAKYGKVPYLNSSLFEVSSLEKGTIRISNLENHDLPLFGGTVLRDGGKPRYRQLPTLRYLLEFLDAYDFASEGNEDIQENAKPLINASVLGLIFEKINGHKDGSVFTPGAVTMYMSREAIRQT
;
A
#
# COMPACT_ATOMS: atom_id res chain seq x y z
N LEU A 1 -9.68 -15.02 6.30
CA LEU A 1 -8.80 -14.93 5.13
C LEU A 1 -9.22 -13.78 4.18
N SER A 2 -10.47 -13.74 3.70
CA SER A 2 -10.95 -12.70 2.74
C SER A 2 -10.76 -11.27 3.26
N LEU A 3 -11.02 -11.03 4.53
CA LEU A 3 -10.83 -9.72 5.17
C LEU A 3 -9.35 -9.31 5.20
N THR A 4 -8.48 -10.24 5.58
CA THR A 4 -7.02 -10.01 5.58
C THR A 4 -6.51 -9.66 4.17
N ILE A 5 -7.00 -10.37 3.15
CA ILE A 5 -6.68 -10.09 1.74
C ILE A 5 -7.11 -8.67 1.36
N SER A 6 -8.33 -8.25 1.74
CA SER A 6 -8.81 -6.89 1.47
C SER A 6 -7.93 -5.82 2.11
N TRP A 7 -7.49 -6.03 3.35
CA TRP A 7 -6.60 -5.08 4.03
C TRP A 7 -5.21 -5.05 3.41
N VAL A 8 -4.64 -6.21 3.07
CA VAL A 8 -3.35 -6.27 2.36
C VAL A 8 -3.41 -5.55 1.03
N ASN A 9 -4.47 -5.77 0.24
CA ASN A 9 -4.67 -5.08 -1.03
C ASN A 9 -4.74 -3.55 -0.86
N ARG A 10 -5.48 -3.05 0.14
CA ARG A 10 -5.53 -1.63 0.46
C ARG A 10 -4.15 -1.07 0.81
N ILE A 11 -3.42 -1.75 1.68
CA ILE A 11 -2.10 -1.32 2.16
C ILE A 11 -1.08 -1.26 1.02
N LEU A 12 -1.01 -2.30 0.19
CA LEU A 12 -0.11 -2.34 -0.97
C LEU A 12 -0.45 -1.25 -1.99
N PHE A 13 -1.74 -1.07 -2.27
CA PHE A 13 -2.19 0.02 -3.15
C PHE A 13 -1.79 1.39 -2.60
N LEU A 14 -1.95 1.62 -1.30
CA LEU A 14 -1.58 2.90 -0.68
C LEU A 14 -0.09 3.17 -0.71
N LYS A 15 0.73 2.14 -0.54
CA LYS A 15 2.19 2.28 -0.63
C LYS A 15 2.61 2.64 -2.06
N LEU A 16 1.98 2.04 -3.08
CA LEU A 16 2.20 2.42 -4.47
C LEU A 16 1.73 3.86 -4.75
N LEU A 17 0.53 4.23 -4.27
CA LEU A 17 0.00 5.59 -4.43
C LEU A 17 0.93 6.64 -3.80
N GLU A 18 1.43 6.38 -2.58
CA GLU A 18 2.41 7.24 -1.91
C GLU A 18 3.65 7.46 -2.79
N ALA A 19 4.24 6.38 -3.29
CA ALA A 19 5.42 6.44 -4.15
C ALA A 19 5.16 7.26 -5.43
N GLN A 20 3.97 7.07 -6.06
CA GLN A 20 3.56 7.86 -7.23
C GLN A 20 3.39 9.35 -6.92
N LEU A 21 2.78 9.68 -5.79
CA LEU A 21 2.61 11.08 -5.36
C LEU A 21 3.96 11.75 -5.11
N ILE A 22 4.86 11.09 -4.40
CA ILE A 22 6.22 11.61 -4.14
C ILE A 22 6.97 11.82 -5.46
N LYS A 23 6.91 10.85 -6.39
CA LYS A 23 7.55 10.97 -7.71
C LYS A 23 6.93 12.10 -8.53
N TYR A 24 5.61 12.19 -8.60
CA TYR A 24 4.90 13.26 -9.32
C TYR A 24 5.28 14.65 -8.80
N HIS A 25 5.47 14.79 -7.51
CA HIS A 25 5.91 16.01 -6.82
C HIS A 25 7.44 16.10 -6.66
N LYS A 26 8.22 15.51 -7.58
CA LYS A 26 9.69 15.63 -7.68
C LYS A 26 10.45 15.24 -6.41
N GLY A 27 9.97 14.22 -5.70
CA GLY A 27 10.61 13.70 -4.49
C GLY A 27 10.21 14.43 -3.20
N ASP A 28 9.17 15.28 -3.22
CA ASP A 28 8.69 15.95 -2.00
C ASP A 28 8.16 14.93 -0.97
N SER A 29 8.97 14.69 0.06
CA SER A 29 8.67 13.76 1.16
C SER A 29 7.45 14.15 1.99
N SER A 30 6.94 15.39 1.88
CA SER A 30 5.73 15.84 2.57
C SER A 30 4.46 15.11 2.09
N TYR A 31 4.52 14.44 0.93
CA TYR A 31 3.49 13.55 0.41
C TYR A 31 3.55 12.13 1.00
N SER A 32 4.58 11.81 1.79
CA SER A 32 4.64 10.54 2.50
C SER A 32 3.58 10.48 3.59
N PHE A 33 2.80 9.39 3.61
CA PHE A 33 1.72 9.18 4.57
C PHE A 33 1.66 7.76 5.12
N MET A 34 2.34 6.78 4.50
CA MET A 34 2.43 5.39 4.95
C MET A 34 3.70 5.18 5.79
N ASN A 35 3.81 5.91 6.91
CA ASN A 35 4.96 5.88 7.80
C ASN A 35 4.55 5.96 9.28
N LEU A 36 5.45 5.58 10.19
CA LEU A 36 5.20 5.52 11.63
C LEU A 36 4.91 6.89 12.28
N ASN A 37 5.33 8.00 11.64
CA ASN A 37 5.05 9.34 12.16
C ASN A 37 3.56 9.72 11.98
N LYS A 38 2.93 9.20 10.93
CA LYS A 38 1.52 9.45 10.60
C LYS A 38 0.60 8.32 11.05
N ILE A 39 1.05 7.07 10.98
CA ILE A 39 0.27 5.88 11.32
C ILE A 39 0.86 5.28 12.59
N THR A 40 0.42 5.76 13.74
CA THR A 40 0.91 5.35 15.06
C THR A 40 0.23 4.09 15.60
N ASP A 41 -0.97 3.82 15.12
CA ASP A 41 -1.82 2.70 15.54
C ASP A 41 -2.81 2.30 14.44
N TYR A 42 -3.57 1.24 14.67
CA TYR A 42 -4.56 0.75 13.71
C TYR A 42 -5.78 1.67 13.58
N ASP A 43 -6.08 2.54 14.56
CA ASP A 43 -7.13 3.54 14.43
C ASP A 43 -6.72 4.64 13.44
N GLU A 44 -5.45 5.05 13.42
CA GLU A 44 -4.92 5.96 12.40
C GLU A 44 -4.98 5.35 11.00
N LEU A 45 -4.69 4.06 10.86
CA LEU A 45 -4.85 3.36 9.59
C LEU A 45 -6.32 3.29 9.15
N ASN A 46 -7.24 3.05 10.09
CA ASN A 46 -8.68 3.10 9.85
C ASN A 46 -9.15 4.50 9.42
N LYS A 47 -8.63 5.56 10.06
CA LYS A 47 -8.92 6.95 9.65
C LYS A 47 -8.42 7.22 8.23
N LEU A 48 -7.22 6.76 7.89
CA LEU A 48 -6.66 6.90 6.54
C LEU A 48 -7.59 6.25 5.50
N PHE A 49 -8.07 5.02 5.74
CA PHE A 49 -8.97 4.34 4.81
C PHE A 49 -10.31 5.07 4.66
N PHE A 50 -11.01 5.35 5.77
CA PHE A 50 -12.43 5.71 5.74
C PHE A 50 -12.74 7.18 6.02
N GLN A 51 -11.76 7.97 6.45
CA GLN A 51 -11.95 9.39 6.71
C GLN A 51 -11.08 10.30 5.83
N VAL A 52 -10.05 9.74 5.19
CA VAL A 52 -9.20 10.46 4.24
C VAL A 52 -9.52 10.03 2.82
N LEU A 53 -9.26 8.77 2.48
CA LEU A 53 -9.38 8.27 1.11
C LEU A 53 -10.82 8.17 0.61
N ALA A 54 -11.74 7.82 1.50
CA ALA A 54 -13.17 7.73 1.20
C ALA A 54 -13.92 9.07 1.26
N LYS A 55 -13.26 10.17 1.63
CA LYS A 55 -13.90 11.49 1.76
C LYS A 55 -13.17 12.57 0.96
N ARG A 56 -13.94 13.43 0.31
CA ARG A 56 -13.38 14.62 -0.35
C ARG A 56 -12.75 15.55 0.69
N PRO A 57 -11.72 16.34 0.36
CA PRO A 57 -11.04 17.22 1.31
C PRO A 57 -11.99 18.16 2.08
N GLN A 58 -13.02 18.70 1.42
CA GLN A 58 -14.01 19.57 2.04
C GLN A 58 -14.95 18.84 3.04
N ASP A 59 -15.07 17.53 2.94
CA ASP A 59 -15.93 16.69 3.80
C ASP A 59 -15.15 16.06 4.97
N ARG A 60 -13.84 16.32 5.04
CA ARG A 60 -12.96 15.85 6.11
C ARG A 60 -12.98 16.84 7.27
N LYS A 61 -12.84 16.33 8.50
CA LYS A 61 -12.63 17.19 9.68
C LYS A 61 -11.28 17.93 9.57
N ASP A 62 -11.20 19.15 10.11
CA ASP A 62 -9.99 19.98 10.07
C ASP A 62 -8.74 19.27 10.58
N VAL A 63 -8.86 18.52 11.69
CA VAL A 63 -7.77 17.72 12.26
C VAL A 63 -7.26 16.67 11.27
N ILE A 64 -8.14 16.04 10.49
CA ILE A 64 -7.77 15.08 9.45
C ILE A 64 -7.07 15.78 8.30
N ASN A 65 -7.60 16.93 7.85
CA ASN A 65 -6.98 17.72 6.79
C ASN A 65 -5.61 18.28 7.19
N ALA A 66 -5.43 18.70 8.43
CA ALA A 66 -4.13 19.16 8.94
C ALA A 66 -3.05 18.05 8.81
N LYS A 67 -3.42 16.80 9.08
CA LYS A 67 -2.50 15.66 9.06
C LYS A 67 -2.32 15.05 7.66
N TYR A 68 -3.42 14.97 6.88
CA TYR A 68 -3.50 14.21 5.63
C TYR A 68 -3.96 15.05 4.43
N GLY A 69 -3.87 16.38 4.48
CA GLY A 69 -4.42 17.27 3.44
C GLY A 69 -3.82 17.05 2.04
N LYS A 70 -2.59 16.52 1.96
CA LYS A 70 -1.93 16.16 0.68
C LYS A 70 -2.35 14.80 0.14
N VAL A 71 -3.07 13.99 0.90
CA VAL A 71 -3.56 12.68 0.46
C VAL A 71 -4.85 12.87 -0.35
N PRO A 72 -4.92 12.37 -1.60
CA PRO A 72 -6.08 12.57 -2.45
C PRO A 72 -7.33 11.83 -1.92
N TYR A 73 -8.49 12.28 -2.39
CA TYR A 73 -9.72 11.49 -2.33
C TYR A 73 -9.69 10.43 -3.43
N LEU A 74 -10.09 9.22 -3.08
CA LEU A 74 -10.22 8.12 -4.03
C LEU A 74 -11.69 7.68 -4.08
N ASN A 75 -12.32 7.93 -5.21
CA ASN A 75 -13.68 7.45 -5.47
C ASN A 75 -13.63 5.96 -5.85
N SER A 76 -13.37 5.11 -4.85
CA SER A 76 -13.18 3.66 -5.07
C SER A 76 -13.86 2.86 -3.97
N SER A 77 -14.59 1.83 -4.36
CA SER A 77 -15.19 0.84 -3.46
C SER A 77 -14.15 0.11 -2.59
N LEU A 78 -12.87 0.15 -3.00
CA LEU A 78 -11.78 -0.38 -2.20
C LEU A 78 -11.70 0.26 -0.80
N PHE A 79 -12.09 1.55 -0.67
CA PHE A 79 -12.09 2.30 0.58
C PHE A 79 -13.49 2.49 1.18
N GLU A 80 -14.43 1.65 0.81
CA GLU A 80 -15.72 1.52 1.51
C GLU A 80 -15.65 0.40 2.55
N VAL A 81 -16.40 0.58 3.65
CA VAL A 81 -16.51 -0.48 4.67
C VAL A 81 -17.34 -1.61 4.09
N SER A 82 -16.72 -2.73 3.82
CA SER A 82 -17.40 -3.90 3.25
C SER A 82 -18.41 -4.51 4.23
N SER A 83 -19.37 -5.29 3.71
CA SER A 83 -20.31 -6.06 4.54
C SER A 83 -19.57 -7.05 5.44
N LEU A 84 -18.45 -7.60 4.97
CA LEU A 84 -17.60 -8.50 5.74
C LEU A 84 -16.95 -7.79 6.93
N GLU A 85 -16.44 -6.56 6.76
CA GLU A 85 -15.89 -5.73 7.85
C GLU A 85 -16.96 -5.34 8.87
N LYS A 86 -18.18 -5.06 8.41
CA LYS A 86 -19.31 -4.74 9.30
C LYS A 86 -19.73 -5.94 10.15
N GLY A 87 -19.66 -7.14 9.58
CA GLY A 87 -20.11 -8.38 10.24
C GLY A 87 -19.04 -9.12 11.04
N THR A 88 -17.77 -8.70 10.98
CA THR A 88 -16.65 -9.39 11.66
C THR A 88 -15.87 -8.45 12.56
N ILE A 89 -14.76 -7.92 12.09
CA ILE A 89 -13.86 -7.05 12.84
C ILE A 89 -13.41 -5.87 11.97
N ARG A 90 -13.32 -4.69 12.57
CA ARG A 90 -12.72 -3.51 11.94
C ARG A 90 -11.22 -3.51 12.15
N ILE A 91 -10.49 -2.91 11.21
CA ILE A 91 -9.04 -2.80 11.33
C ILE A 91 -8.60 -2.01 12.58
N SER A 92 -9.39 -1.03 13.03
CA SER A 92 -9.17 -0.29 14.27
C SER A 92 -9.23 -1.13 15.55
N ASN A 93 -9.82 -2.33 15.47
CA ASN A 93 -9.91 -3.24 16.62
C ASN A 93 -8.75 -4.22 16.70
N LEU A 94 -7.79 -4.11 15.78
CA LEU A 94 -6.57 -4.92 15.84
C LEU A 94 -5.65 -4.39 16.94
N GLU A 95 -5.06 -5.32 17.66
CA GLU A 95 -4.08 -5.01 18.69
C GLU A 95 -2.67 -5.06 18.11
N ASN A 96 -1.83 -4.14 18.56
CA ASN A 96 -0.46 -3.98 18.07
C ASN A 96 0.52 -4.83 18.91
N HIS A 97 0.31 -6.16 18.87
CA HIS A 97 1.16 -7.11 19.59
C HIS A 97 2.55 -7.25 18.95
N ASP A 98 3.54 -7.58 19.76
CA ASP A 98 4.86 -7.94 19.28
C ASP A 98 4.85 -9.31 18.59
N LEU A 99 5.35 -9.34 17.36
CA LEU A 99 5.56 -10.56 16.58
C LEU A 99 7.05 -10.82 16.37
N PRO A 100 7.49 -12.10 16.48
CA PRO A 100 8.84 -12.46 16.06
C PRO A 100 9.01 -12.21 14.57
N LEU A 101 10.18 -11.72 14.16
CA LEU A 101 10.46 -11.54 12.74
C LEU A 101 10.61 -12.90 12.05
N PHE A 102 9.98 -13.01 10.88
CA PHE A 102 10.15 -14.17 10.02
C PHE A 102 11.63 -14.35 9.61
N GLY A 103 12.14 -15.58 9.71
CA GLY A 103 13.55 -15.86 9.39
C GLY A 103 13.99 -15.47 7.98
N GLY A 104 13.06 -15.43 7.01
CA GLY A 104 13.27 -14.96 5.64
C GLY A 104 13.00 -13.46 5.41
N THR A 105 12.75 -12.67 6.47
CA THR A 105 12.45 -11.23 6.34
C THR A 105 13.58 -10.47 5.64
N VAL A 106 13.22 -9.40 4.90
CA VAL A 106 14.17 -8.45 4.31
C VAL A 106 14.78 -7.49 5.34
N LEU A 107 14.19 -7.39 6.55
CA LEU A 107 14.69 -6.56 7.64
C LEU A 107 15.89 -7.23 8.31
N ARG A 108 17.04 -7.20 7.61
CA ARG A 108 18.28 -7.86 8.03
C ARG A 108 19.43 -6.86 8.15
N ASP A 109 20.37 -7.23 9.01
CA ASP A 109 21.65 -6.60 9.14
C ASP A 109 22.71 -7.70 9.32
N GLY A 110 23.79 -7.68 8.52
CA GLY A 110 24.79 -8.73 8.54
C GLY A 110 24.24 -10.17 8.37
N GLY A 111 23.19 -10.35 7.56
CA GLY A 111 22.58 -11.66 7.28
C GLY A 111 21.62 -12.18 8.36
N LYS A 112 21.49 -11.50 9.49
CA LYS A 112 20.57 -11.83 10.58
C LYS A 112 19.39 -10.87 10.63
N PRO A 113 18.19 -11.27 11.14
CA PRO A 113 17.08 -10.34 11.38
C PRO A 113 17.56 -9.18 12.27
N ARG A 114 17.23 -7.93 11.85
CA ARG A 114 17.62 -6.69 12.57
C ARG A 114 17.04 -6.63 13.98
N TYR A 115 15.86 -7.22 14.17
CA TYR A 115 15.15 -7.27 15.44
C TYR A 115 14.74 -8.72 15.74
N ARG A 116 14.60 -9.05 17.03
CA ARG A 116 14.03 -10.34 17.44
C ARG A 116 12.52 -10.37 17.26
N GLN A 117 11.87 -9.28 17.65
CA GLN A 117 10.41 -9.07 17.53
C GLN A 117 10.11 -7.59 17.34
N LEU A 118 8.98 -7.27 16.76
CA LEU A 118 8.46 -5.92 16.55
C LEU A 118 6.94 -5.91 16.75
N PRO A 119 6.35 -4.77 17.21
CA PRO A 119 4.93 -4.52 17.10
C PRO A 119 4.44 -4.73 15.67
N THR A 120 3.29 -5.38 15.48
CA THR A 120 2.77 -5.79 14.16
C THR A 120 2.71 -4.64 13.15
N LEU A 121 2.21 -3.48 13.54
CA LEU A 121 2.10 -2.31 12.66
C LEU A 121 3.48 -1.76 12.27
N ARG A 122 4.40 -1.70 13.23
CA ARG A 122 5.77 -1.28 12.96
C ARG A 122 6.46 -2.26 12.01
N TYR A 123 6.31 -3.56 12.23
CA TYR A 123 6.86 -4.57 11.34
C TYR A 123 6.31 -4.41 9.92
N LEU A 124 5.00 -4.21 9.77
CA LEU A 124 4.37 -3.98 8.47
C LEU A 124 4.96 -2.76 7.75
N LEU A 125 5.03 -1.60 8.42
CA LEU A 125 5.50 -0.37 7.79
C LEU A 125 7.01 -0.42 7.48
N GLU A 126 7.85 -0.92 8.38
CA GLU A 126 9.28 -1.12 8.11
C GLU A 126 9.52 -2.14 6.99
N PHE A 127 8.72 -3.21 6.92
CA PHE A 127 8.78 -4.17 5.83
C PHE A 127 8.45 -3.54 4.47
N LEU A 128 7.41 -2.71 4.39
CA LEU A 128 7.06 -2.00 3.18
C LEU A 128 8.15 -0.98 2.77
N ASP A 129 8.76 -0.30 3.75
CA ASP A 129 9.83 0.66 3.51
C ASP A 129 11.15 0.01 3.06
N ALA A 130 11.28 -1.30 3.22
CA ALA A 130 12.43 -2.05 2.70
C ALA A 130 12.39 -2.25 1.17
N TYR A 131 11.25 -1.95 0.53
CA TYR A 131 11.07 -2.02 -0.92
C TYR A 131 10.90 -0.63 -1.53
N ASP A 132 11.30 -0.52 -2.80
CA ASP A 132 11.02 0.66 -3.63
C ASP A 132 9.74 0.42 -4.44
N PHE A 133 8.69 1.18 -4.17
CA PHE A 133 7.42 1.14 -4.89
C PHE A 133 7.40 2.14 -6.05
N ALA A 134 8.46 2.20 -6.84
CA ALA A 134 8.54 3.08 -8.00
C ALA A 134 7.76 2.56 -9.21
N SER A 135 7.36 3.47 -10.09
CA SER A 135 6.50 3.13 -11.23
C SER A 135 7.23 2.56 -12.44
N GLU A 136 8.51 2.79 -12.61
CA GLU A 136 9.36 2.23 -13.67
C GLU A 136 10.82 2.43 -13.31
N GLY A 137 11.65 1.40 -13.53
CA GLY A 137 13.06 1.47 -13.23
C GLY A 137 13.76 2.49 -14.12
N ASN A 138 14.34 3.52 -13.52
CA ASN A 138 15.60 4.02 -14.06
C ASN A 138 16.66 2.99 -13.64
N GLU A 139 17.30 2.40 -14.64
CA GLU A 139 18.41 1.45 -14.48
C GLU A 139 19.70 2.15 -13.99
N ASP A 140 19.58 3.19 -13.19
CA ASP A 140 20.72 3.79 -12.50
C ASP A 140 21.15 2.80 -11.41
N ILE A 141 22.25 2.13 -11.68
CA ILE A 141 22.94 1.17 -10.82
C ILE A 141 23.25 1.88 -9.47
N GLN A 142 22.41 1.69 -8.48
CA GLN A 142 22.69 2.08 -7.12
C GLN A 142 23.14 0.85 -6.35
N GLU A 143 24.36 0.85 -5.84
CA GLU A 143 24.96 -0.24 -5.06
C GLU A 143 24.21 -0.63 -3.78
N ASN A 144 23.16 0.11 -3.41
CA ASN A 144 22.28 -0.16 -2.26
C ASN A 144 20.79 -0.08 -2.64
N ALA A 145 20.42 -0.43 -3.88
CA ALA A 145 19.06 -0.32 -4.36
C ALA A 145 18.12 -1.26 -3.60
N LYS A 146 17.03 -0.72 -3.04
CA LYS A 146 15.92 -1.51 -2.51
C LYS A 146 15.29 -2.34 -3.64
N PRO A 147 14.82 -3.58 -3.38
CA PRO A 147 14.09 -4.34 -4.37
C PRO A 147 12.89 -3.57 -4.91
N LEU A 148 12.77 -3.49 -6.23
CA LEU A 148 11.72 -2.73 -6.91
C LEU A 148 10.38 -3.47 -6.87
N ILE A 149 9.32 -2.79 -6.44
CA ILE A 149 7.93 -3.23 -6.54
C ILE A 149 7.18 -2.27 -7.47
N ASN A 150 7.11 -2.59 -8.73
CA ASN A 150 6.32 -1.83 -9.70
C ASN A 150 4.88 -2.36 -9.85
N ALA A 151 4.07 -1.69 -10.67
CA ALA A 151 2.68 -2.08 -10.90
C ALA A 151 2.54 -3.51 -11.45
N SER A 152 3.48 -3.98 -12.28
CA SER A 152 3.46 -5.35 -12.81
C SER A 152 3.72 -6.39 -11.71
N VAL A 153 4.69 -6.14 -10.82
CA VAL A 153 4.95 -7.01 -9.66
C VAL A 153 3.76 -7.03 -8.71
N LEU A 154 3.12 -5.87 -8.46
CA LEU A 154 1.89 -5.81 -7.68
C LEU A 154 0.75 -6.58 -8.33
N GLY A 155 0.60 -6.50 -9.65
CA GLY A 155 -0.36 -7.32 -10.40
C GLY A 155 -0.19 -8.81 -10.11
N LEU A 156 1.05 -9.32 -10.18
CA LEU A 156 1.37 -10.72 -9.86
C LEU A 156 1.10 -11.06 -8.38
N ILE A 157 1.37 -10.15 -7.45
CA ILE A 157 1.05 -10.33 -6.03
C ILE A 157 -0.46 -10.44 -5.84
N PHE A 158 -1.24 -9.52 -6.43
CA PHE A 158 -2.69 -9.54 -6.36
C PHE A 158 -3.30 -10.78 -7.01
N GLU A 159 -2.77 -11.22 -8.15
CA GLU A 159 -3.17 -12.48 -8.79
C GLU A 159 -2.93 -13.67 -7.85
N LYS A 160 -1.75 -13.76 -7.25
CA LYS A 160 -1.44 -14.85 -6.30
C LYS A 160 -2.29 -14.82 -5.04
N ILE A 161 -2.59 -13.65 -4.51
CA ILE A 161 -3.40 -13.49 -3.29
C ILE A 161 -4.89 -13.78 -3.57
N ASN A 162 -5.41 -13.29 -4.70
CA ASN A 162 -6.84 -13.38 -5.03
C ASN A 162 -7.16 -14.57 -5.92
N GLY A 163 -6.27 -14.98 -6.82
CA GLY A 163 -6.52 -15.95 -7.87
C GLY A 163 -6.83 -17.37 -7.41
N HIS A 164 -6.42 -17.74 -6.21
CA HIS A 164 -6.72 -19.05 -5.64
C HIS A 164 -8.22 -19.26 -5.31
N LYS A 165 -9.00 -18.20 -5.19
CA LYS A 165 -10.43 -18.29 -4.86
C LYS A 165 -11.36 -18.15 -6.05
N ASP A 166 -11.02 -17.28 -7.02
CA ASP A 166 -11.98 -16.81 -8.03
C ASP A 166 -11.52 -17.07 -9.47
N GLY A 167 -10.39 -17.77 -9.68
CA GLY A 167 -9.82 -17.99 -11.03
C GLY A 167 -9.47 -16.67 -11.74
N SER A 168 -9.28 -15.59 -11.00
CA SER A 168 -8.99 -14.26 -11.54
C SER A 168 -7.57 -14.25 -12.12
N VAL A 169 -7.44 -13.95 -13.40
CA VAL A 169 -6.17 -13.74 -14.09
C VAL A 169 -6.10 -12.28 -14.50
N PHE A 170 -5.05 -11.58 -14.10
CA PHE A 170 -4.83 -10.22 -14.55
C PHE A 170 -4.40 -10.19 -16.02
N THR A 171 -4.95 -9.26 -16.78
CA THR A 171 -4.57 -9.09 -18.18
C THR A 171 -3.08 -8.76 -18.27
N PRO A 172 -2.27 -9.54 -19.03
CA PRO A 172 -0.83 -9.28 -19.17
C PRO A 172 -0.55 -7.84 -19.64
N GLY A 173 0.48 -7.21 -19.07
CA GLY A 173 0.83 -5.82 -19.37
C GLY A 173 1.06 -5.54 -20.86
N ALA A 174 1.56 -6.49 -21.63
CA ALA A 174 1.69 -6.38 -23.08
C ALA A 174 0.33 -6.22 -23.79
N VAL A 175 -0.71 -6.93 -23.31
CA VAL A 175 -2.06 -6.86 -23.87
C VAL A 175 -2.70 -5.53 -23.52
N THR A 176 -2.61 -5.08 -22.25
CA THR A 176 -3.15 -3.78 -21.82
C THR A 176 -2.47 -2.63 -22.55
N MET A 177 -1.16 -2.70 -22.74
CA MET A 177 -0.40 -1.69 -23.50
C MET A 177 -0.81 -1.66 -24.97
N TYR A 178 -1.00 -2.82 -25.60
CA TYR A 178 -1.50 -2.91 -26.96
C TYR A 178 -2.90 -2.30 -27.08
N MET A 179 -3.82 -2.68 -26.21
CA MET A 179 -5.19 -2.13 -26.20
C MET A 179 -5.22 -0.61 -26.01
N SER A 180 -4.43 -0.09 -25.07
CA SER A 180 -4.32 1.35 -24.82
C SER A 180 -3.76 2.10 -26.04
N ARG A 181 -2.73 1.55 -26.69
CA ARG A 181 -2.15 2.13 -27.92
C ARG A 181 -3.15 2.15 -29.07
N GLU A 182 -3.91 1.07 -29.28
CA GLU A 182 -4.93 1.02 -30.31
C GLU A 182 -6.09 1.98 -30.03
N ALA A 183 -6.55 2.06 -28.78
CA ALA A 183 -7.58 3.03 -28.39
C ALA A 183 -7.18 4.48 -28.67
N ILE A 184 -5.92 4.85 -28.34
CA ILE A 184 -5.39 6.20 -28.58
C ILE A 184 -5.24 6.50 -30.10
N ARG A 185 -4.92 5.48 -30.91
CA ARG A 185 -4.80 5.67 -32.37
C ARG A 185 -6.12 5.89 -33.11
N GLN A 186 -7.22 5.44 -32.50
CA GLN A 186 -8.54 5.55 -33.10
C GLN A 186 -9.33 6.79 -32.63
N THR A 187 -8.75 7.57 -31.71
CA THR A 187 -9.29 8.85 -31.25
C THR A 187 -8.63 10.01 -31.97
#